data_0171ce1629e4c9cd731efee96082cbee
#
_entry.id   0171ce1629e4c9cd731efee96082cbee
#
_cell.length_a   1.000
_cell.length_b   1.000
_cell.length_c   1.000
_cell.angle_alpha   90.00
_cell.angle_beta   90.00
_cell.angle_gamma   90.00
#
_symmetry.space_group_name_H-M   'P 1'
#
loop_
_entity.id
_entity.type
_entity.pdbx_description
1 polymer ?
#
loop_
_entity_poly.entity_id
_entity_poly.type
_entity_poly.pdbx_seq_one_letter_code
_entity_poly.pdbx_strand_id
1 'polypeptide(L)'
;ISRMSKSSFVHLHNHTEYSMLDGMAKVDLLAEEVKRQGMPAVGMTDHGNMFGSDAFYRKMVDAGIKPIIGIEAYLAPESRFNKQRVRWGEPHQKSDDVSASGAYLHQTMLAETATGLRNLFYLSSMASYEGQLGKWPRMDAELIAENATGIIATTGCPSGDVQTRLRLGQFDEALEAAAMWQDIYGKEN
;
A
#
# COMPACT_ATOMS: atom_id res chain seq x y z
N ILE A 1 28.70 -15.53 23.17
CA ILE A 1 28.02 -14.86 22.06
C ILE A 1 26.74 -15.65 21.84
N SER A 2 25.61 -15.14 22.37
CA SER A 2 24.29 -15.73 22.19
C SER A 2 23.96 -15.75 20.70
N ARG A 3 23.69 -16.94 20.14
CA ARG A 3 23.06 -17.05 18.81
C ARG A 3 21.69 -16.40 18.91
N MET A 4 21.55 -15.19 18.39
CA MET A 4 20.22 -14.62 18.19
C MET A 4 19.43 -15.58 17.30
N SER A 5 18.30 -16.07 17.79
CA SER A 5 17.39 -16.87 16.97
C SER A 5 16.93 -15.97 15.81
N LYS A 6 17.00 -16.50 14.58
CA LYS A 6 16.46 -15.78 13.43
C LYS A 6 14.97 -15.57 13.69
N SER A 7 14.52 -14.31 13.65
CA SER A 7 13.10 -14.00 13.68
C SER A 7 12.41 -14.61 12.46
N SER A 8 11.23 -15.22 12.65
CA SER A 8 10.36 -15.64 11.56
C SER A 8 9.42 -14.52 11.11
N PHE A 9 9.43 -13.37 11.79
CA PHE A 9 8.57 -12.23 11.50
C PHE A 9 9.21 -11.30 10.48
N VAL A 10 8.38 -10.72 9.61
CA VAL A 10 8.76 -9.72 8.61
C VAL A 10 7.71 -8.61 8.58
N HIS A 11 8.14 -7.37 8.75
CA HIS A 11 7.26 -6.23 8.53
C HIS A 11 7.04 -6.03 7.02
N LEU A 12 5.78 -6.09 6.59
CA LEU A 12 5.38 -5.89 5.18
C LEU A 12 4.78 -4.52 4.92
N HIS A 13 4.34 -3.81 5.95
CA HIS A 13 3.71 -2.49 5.85
C HIS A 13 4.48 -1.50 6.73
N ASN A 14 5.39 -0.75 6.11
CA ASN A 14 6.23 0.24 6.78
C ASN A 14 6.34 1.51 5.94
N HIS A 15 6.37 2.65 6.63
CA HIS A 15 6.60 3.95 6.04
C HIS A 15 8.00 4.44 6.38
N THR A 16 8.77 4.79 5.35
CA THR A 16 10.10 5.37 5.50
C THR A 16 10.04 6.89 5.57
N GLU A 17 11.20 7.53 5.72
CA GLU A 17 11.34 8.99 5.67
C GLU A 17 10.82 9.62 4.35
N TYR A 18 10.57 8.83 3.31
CA TYR A 18 9.97 9.28 2.05
C TYR A 18 8.44 9.40 2.12
N SER A 19 7.80 8.90 3.18
CA SER A 19 6.42 9.19 3.58
C SER A 19 6.38 10.43 4.49
N MET A 20 6.73 11.58 3.98
CA MET A 20 7.16 12.78 4.70
C MET A 20 6.26 13.27 5.85
N LEU A 21 4.99 12.90 5.88
CA LEU A 21 4.06 13.38 6.91
C LEU A 21 3.89 12.41 8.09
N ASP A 22 4.19 11.13 7.90
CA ASP A 22 3.97 10.07 8.90
C ASP A 22 5.09 9.04 8.96
N GLY A 23 6.03 9.05 8.02
CA GLY A 23 7.20 8.19 8.00
C GLY A 23 8.39 8.82 8.70
N MET A 24 8.80 8.28 9.85
CA MET A 24 9.99 8.74 10.58
C MET A 24 11.16 7.75 10.48
N ALA A 25 10.94 6.57 9.90
CA ALA A 25 11.96 5.53 9.80
C ALA A 25 12.97 5.88 8.70
N LYS A 26 14.12 6.41 9.11
CA LYS A 26 15.25 6.59 8.21
C LYS A 26 15.72 5.22 7.71
N VAL A 27 15.95 5.10 6.41
CA VAL A 27 16.30 3.83 5.77
C VAL A 27 17.54 3.20 6.42
N ASP A 28 18.54 4.00 6.80
CA ASP A 28 19.73 3.51 7.47
C ASP A 28 19.43 2.89 8.84
N LEU A 29 18.65 3.60 9.67
CA LEU A 29 18.27 3.14 11.01
C LEU A 29 17.32 1.94 10.96
N LEU A 30 16.45 1.90 9.95
CA LEU A 30 15.57 0.76 9.72
C LEU A 30 16.38 -0.50 9.42
N ALA A 31 17.41 -0.41 8.57
CA ALA A 31 18.28 -1.55 8.27
C ALA A 31 19.02 -2.06 9.51
N GLU A 32 19.55 -1.16 10.34
CA GLU A 32 20.21 -1.51 11.60
C GLU A 32 19.25 -2.22 12.56
N GLU A 33 18.03 -1.71 12.71
CA GLU A 33 17.03 -2.28 13.60
C GLU A 33 16.52 -3.64 13.14
N VAL A 34 16.23 -3.80 11.84
CA VAL A 34 15.83 -5.08 11.23
C VAL A 34 16.91 -6.14 11.44
N LYS A 35 18.18 -5.76 11.24
CA LYS A 35 19.32 -6.64 11.50
C LYS A 35 19.47 -6.99 12.98
N ARG A 36 19.31 -6.01 13.89
CA ARG A 36 19.33 -6.23 15.33
C ARG A 36 18.25 -7.21 15.78
N GLN A 37 17.06 -7.13 15.20
CA GLN A 37 15.94 -8.02 15.48
C GLN A 37 16.07 -9.39 14.80
N GLY A 38 17.05 -9.57 13.91
CA GLY A 38 17.29 -10.82 13.21
C GLY A 38 16.24 -11.16 12.15
N MET A 39 15.49 -10.15 11.65
CA MET A 39 14.52 -10.35 10.58
C MET A 39 15.22 -10.63 9.25
N PRO A 40 14.74 -11.63 8.46
CA PRO A 40 15.35 -11.98 7.19
C PRO A 40 15.02 -11.02 6.05
N ALA A 41 13.94 -10.25 6.18
CA ALA A 41 13.41 -9.34 5.16
C ALA A 41 12.66 -8.18 5.82
N VAL A 42 12.38 -7.13 5.04
CA VAL A 42 11.53 -6.02 5.44
C VAL A 42 10.88 -5.39 4.22
N GLY A 43 9.61 -4.96 4.34
CA GLY A 43 8.88 -4.23 3.31
C GLY A 43 9.06 -2.72 3.43
N MET A 44 8.94 -2.03 2.30
CA MET A 44 8.75 -0.58 2.20
C MET A 44 7.45 -0.33 1.46
N THR A 45 6.56 0.45 2.05
CA THR A 45 5.22 0.74 1.51
C THR A 45 4.84 2.19 1.79
N ASP A 46 5.63 3.12 1.26
CA ASP A 46 5.42 4.55 1.46
C ASP A 46 4.10 5.02 0.84
N HIS A 47 3.51 6.07 1.39
CA HIS A 47 2.23 6.61 0.96
C HIS A 47 2.29 7.23 -0.44
N GLY A 48 1.61 6.64 -1.40
CA GLY A 48 1.38 7.16 -2.74
C GLY A 48 2.62 7.37 -3.60
N ASN A 49 3.80 6.91 -3.15
CA ASN A 49 5.04 7.06 -3.89
C ASN A 49 6.00 5.89 -3.69
N MET A 50 7.01 5.83 -4.56
CA MET A 50 8.08 4.84 -4.53
C MET A 50 9.47 5.51 -4.60
N PHE A 51 9.59 6.75 -4.13
CA PHE A 51 10.81 7.55 -4.27
C PHE A 51 12.01 6.93 -3.53
N GLY A 52 11.76 6.30 -2.39
CA GLY A 52 12.78 5.65 -1.56
C GLY A 52 13.26 4.29 -2.08
N SER A 53 12.69 3.74 -3.16
CA SER A 53 12.91 2.34 -3.56
C SER A 53 14.38 1.99 -3.81
N ASP A 54 15.13 2.83 -4.52
CA ASP A 54 16.56 2.56 -4.80
C ASP A 54 17.40 2.64 -3.53
N ALA A 55 17.22 3.68 -2.73
CA ALA A 55 17.95 3.86 -1.46
C ALA A 55 17.67 2.70 -0.50
N PHE A 56 16.39 2.33 -0.36
CA PHE A 56 15.96 1.21 0.47
C PHE A 56 16.54 -0.12 -0.03
N TYR A 57 16.43 -0.40 -1.33
CA TYR A 57 16.95 -1.63 -1.93
C TYR A 57 18.44 -1.79 -1.65
N ARG A 58 19.26 -0.79 -2.00
CA ARG A 58 20.71 -0.84 -1.81
C ARG A 58 21.08 -1.05 -0.36
N LYS A 59 20.47 -0.29 0.53
CA LYS A 59 20.77 -0.37 1.97
C LYS A 59 20.43 -1.72 2.58
N MET A 60 19.28 -2.31 2.23
CA MET A 60 18.90 -3.62 2.73
C MET A 60 19.80 -4.72 2.19
N VAL A 61 20.15 -4.68 0.90
CA VAL A 61 21.10 -5.65 0.28
C VAL A 61 22.46 -5.56 0.95
N ASP A 62 23.01 -4.36 1.16
CA ASP A 62 24.29 -4.15 1.83
C ASP A 62 24.28 -4.67 3.29
N ALA A 63 23.12 -4.59 3.94
CA ALA A 63 22.93 -5.14 5.29
C ALA A 63 22.69 -6.65 5.33
N GLY A 64 22.55 -7.32 4.17
CA GLY A 64 22.22 -8.74 4.04
C GLY A 64 20.76 -9.07 4.36
N ILE A 65 19.86 -8.09 4.19
CA ILE A 65 18.41 -8.20 4.43
C ILE A 65 17.71 -8.24 3.06
N LYS A 66 16.70 -9.12 2.90
CA LYS A 66 15.88 -9.14 1.67
C LYS A 66 14.97 -7.91 1.64
N PRO A 67 15.12 -6.97 0.68
CA PRO A 67 14.18 -5.88 0.49
C PRO A 67 12.90 -6.39 -0.17
N ILE A 68 11.75 -5.94 0.32
CA ILE A 68 10.44 -6.14 -0.30
C ILE A 68 9.93 -4.74 -0.68
N ILE A 69 9.86 -4.46 -1.97
CA ILE A 69 9.48 -3.14 -2.49
C ILE A 69 7.97 -3.13 -2.73
N GLY A 70 7.32 -2.11 -2.21
CA GLY A 70 5.89 -1.92 -2.36
C GLY A 70 5.48 -0.46 -2.24
N ILE A 71 4.19 -0.24 -2.14
CA ILE A 71 3.55 1.06 -2.00
C ILE A 71 2.27 0.91 -1.16
N GLU A 72 1.98 1.85 -0.28
CA GLU A 72 0.62 2.06 0.20
C GLU A 72 -0.08 3.05 -0.71
N ALA A 73 -0.81 2.52 -1.68
CA ALA A 73 -1.46 3.31 -2.71
C ALA A 73 -2.67 4.08 -2.16
N TYR A 74 -2.89 5.28 -2.69
CA TYR A 74 -4.17 5.96 -2.59
C TYR A 74 -5.10 5.44 -3.69
N LEU A 75 -6.25 4.88 -3.29
CA LEU A 75 -7.29 4.43 -4.22
C LEU A 75 -8.37 5.51 -4.36
N ALA A 76 -8.71 5.86 -5.58
CA ALA A 76 -9.94 6.60 -5.85
C ALA A 76 -11.14 5.68 -5.56
N PRO A 77 -12.15 6.13 -4.78
CA PRO A 77 -13.29 5.28 -4.45
C PRO A 77 -14.11 4.79 -5.66
N GLU A 78 -14.04 5.52 -6.76
CA GLU A 78 -14.70 5.19 -8.04
C GLU A 78 -13.65 5.22 -9.16
N SER A 79 -13.52 6.36 -9.84
CA SER A 79 -12.57 6.56 -10.92
C SER A 79 -11.50 7.59 -10.52
N ARG A 80 -10.25 7.34 -10.91
CA ARG A 80 -9.13 8.27 -10.75
C ARG A 80 -9.37 9.63 -11.44
N PHE A 81 -10.26 9.66 -12.43
CA PHE A 81 -10.66 10.89 -13.12
C PHE A 81 -11.72 11.71 -12.36
N ASN A 82 -12.46 11.06 -11.43
CA ASN A 82 -13.37 11.79 -10.56
C ASN A 82 -12.60 12.58 -9.50
N LYS A 83 -12.63 13.92 -9.60
CA LYS A 83 -11.91 14.82 -8.67
C LYS A 83 -12.77 15.29 -7.50
N GLN A 84 -13.89 14.62 -7.25
CA GLN A 84 -14.77 14.91 -6.13
C GLN A 84 -14.57 13.86 -5.02
N ARG A 85 -14.94 14.23 -3.80
CA ARG A 85 -15.04 13.29 -2.70
C ARG A 85 -16.30 12.46 -2.86
N VAL A 86 -16.20 11.16 -2.68
CA VAL A 86 -17.34 10.25 -2.73
C VAL A 86 -17.94 10.12 -1.33
N ARG A 87 -19.22 10.39 -1.20
CA ARG A 87 -19.93 10.20 0.05
C ARG A 87 -20.35 8.73 0.17
N TRP A 88 -19.78 8.05 1.15
CA TRP A 88 -20.08 6.66 1.45
C TRP A 88 -21.10 6.57 2.58
N GLY A 89 -21.96 5.55 2.51
CA GLY A 89 -22.89 5.25 3.55
C GLY A 89 -24.20 6.05 3.52
N GLU A 90 -25.02 5.81 4.52
CA GLU A 90 -26.31 6.44 4.67
C GLU A 90 -26.20 7.91 5.10
N PRO A 91 -27.23 8.75 4.85
CA PRO A 91 -27.19 10.18 5.17
C PRO A 91 -26.89 10.51 6.63
N HIS A 92 -27.18 9.60 7.56
CA HIS A 92 -26.93 9.79 8.99
C HIS A 92 -25.51 9.40 9.42
N GLN A 93 -24.76 8.70 8.58
CA GLN A 93 -23.38 8.31 8.87
C GLN A 93 -22.43 9.50 8.71
N LYS A 94 -21.46 9.60 9.61
CA LYS A 94 -20.51 10.71 9.61
C LYS A 94 -19.50 10.53 8.46
N SER A 95 -19.11 11.64 7.85
CA SER A 95 -18.07 11.64 6.80
C SER A 95 -16.71 11.15 7.33
N ASP A 96 -16.47 11.26 8.64
CA ASP A 96 -15.21 10.85 9.28
C ASP A 96 -15.08 9.33 9.42
N ASP A 97 -16.17 8.58 9.23
CA ASP A 97 -16.16 7.11 9.21
C ASP A 97 -15.52 6.58 7.91
N VAL A 98 -15.39 7.42 6.90
CA VAL A 98 -14.77 7.09 5.62
C VAL A 98 -13.37 7.70 5.54
N SER A 99 -12.39 6.93 5.05
CA SER A 99 -11.02 7.41 4.88
C SER A 99 -10.98 8.74 4.12
N ALA A 100 -10.23 9.70 4.66
CA ALA A 100 -10.07 11.04 4.08
C ALA A 100 -11.39 11.70 3.65
N SER A 101 -12.50 11.40 4.36
CA SER A 101 -13.84 11.87 4.01
C SER A 101 -14.21 11.59 2.54
N GLY A 102 -13.87 10.40 2.03
CA GLY A 102 -14.18 9.96 0.67
C GLY A 102 -13.27 10.49 -0.43
N ALA A 103 -12.11 11.07 -0.09
CA ALA A 103 -11.14 11.49 -1.10
C ALA A 103 -10.34 10.31 -1.65
N TYR A 104 -9.98 9.37 -0.79
CA TYR A 104 -9.21 8.16 -1.14
C TYR A 104 -9.39 7.07 -0.08
N LEU A 105 -9.04 5.85 -0.46
CA LEU A 105 -8.82 4.70 0.40
C LEU A 105 -7.36 4.27 0.29
N HIS A 106 -6.93 3.32 1.11
CA HIS A 106 -5.58 2.77 1.05
C HIS A 106 -5.58 1.32 0.57
N GLN A 107 -4.54 0.95 -0.18
CA GLN A 107 -4.22 -0.44 -0.49
C GLN A 107 -2.72 -0.65 -0.47
N THR A 108 -2.27 -1.65 0.28
CA THR A 108 -0.86 -2.03 0.32
C THR A 108 -0.59 -3.03 -0.80
N MET A 109 0.38 -2.71 -1.65
CA MET A 109 0.81 -3.54 -2.77
C MET A 109 2.31 -3.79 -2.69
N LEU A 110 2.73 -5.03 -2.97
CA LEU A 110 4.11 -5.49 -2.90
C LEU A 110 4.51 -6.11 -4.24
N ALA A 111 5.72 -5.83 -4.70
CA ALA A 111 6.26 -6.46 -5.89
C ALA A 111 6.70 -7.89 -5.57
N GLU A 112 6.06 -8.88 -6.19
CA GLU A 112 6.46 -10.28 -6.15
C GLU A 112 7.59 -10.55 -7.14
N THR A 113 7.50 -9.95 -8.33
CA THR A 113 8.41 -10.17 -9.46
C THR A 113 8.98 -8.85 -9.99
N ALA A 114 10.00 -8.93 -10.84
CA ALA A 114 10.53 -7.76 -11.55
C ALA A 114 9.46 -7.11 -12.47
N THR A 115 8.52 -7.88 -12.99
CA THR A 115 7.37 -7.35 -13.73
C THR A 115 6.45 -6.57 -12.80
N GLY A 116 6.11 -7.13 -11.64
CA GLY A 116 5.30 -6.44 -10.63
C GLY A 116 5.95 -5.14 -10.16
N LEU A 117 7.27 -5.11 -9.99
CA LEU A 117 7.97 -3.87 -9.63
C LEU A 117 7.83 -2.79 -10.72
N ARG A 118 7.98 -3.16 -12.00
CA ARG A 118 7.75 -2.21 -13.12
C ARG A 118 6.30 -1.73 -13.16
N ASN A 119 5.36 -2.63 -12.91
CA ASN A 119 3.94 -2.30 -12.84
C ASN A 119 3.66 -1.32 -11.69
N LEU A 120 4.22 -1.51 -10.51
CA LEU A 120 4.08 -0.56 -9.39
C LEU A 120 4.64 0.82 -9.73
N PHE A 121 5.80 0.91 -10.41
CA PHE A 121 6.33 2.19 -10.87
C PHE A 121 5.39 2.86 -11.89
N TYR A 122 4.84 2.10 -12.82
CA TYR A 122 3.87 2.60 -13.79
C TYR A 122 2.59 3.10 -13.09
N LEU A 123 2.01 2.29 -12.21
CA LEU A 123 0.82 2.63 -11.43
C LEU A 123 1.02 3.92 -10.61
N SER A 124 2.15 4.04 -9.91
CA SER A 124 2.49 5.25 -9.14
C SER A 124 2.62 6.49 -10.03
N SER A 125 3.19 6.34 -11.23
CA SER A 125 3.31 7.42 -12.21
C SER A 125 1.95 7.86 -12.74
N MET A 126 1.12 6.90 -13.17
CA MET A 126 -0.22 7.18 -13.70
C MET A 126 -1.16 7.78 -12.63
N ALA A 127 -1.03 7.32 -11.37
CA ALA A 127 -1.74 7.93 -10.25
C ALA A 127 -1.46 9.42 -10.12
N SER A 128 -0.20 9.82 -10.34
CA SER A 128 0.21 11.23 -10.31
C SER A 128 -0.27 12.01 -11.53
N TYR A 129 -0.22 11.42 -12.73
CA TYR A 129 -0.64 12.10 -13.96
C TYR A 129 -2.15 12.26 -14.09
N GLU A 130 -2.91 11.21 -13.78
CA GLU A 130 -4.34 11.13 -14.03
C GLU A 130 -5.18 11.28 -12.76
N GLY A 131 -4.70 10.70 -11.64
CA GLY A 131 -5.47 10.54 -10.42
C GLY A 131 -5.30 11.63 -9.36
N GLN A 132 -4.42 12.61 -9.59
CA GLN A 132 -4.11 13.63 -8.59
C GLN A 132 -5.36 14.35 -8.08
N LEU A 133 -5.56 14.31 -6.74
CA LEU A 133 -6.58 15.10 -6.03
C LEU A 133 -5.91 15.83 -4.86
N GLY A 134 -5.69 17.13 -4.99
CA GLY A 134 -4.87 17.86 -4.03
C GLY A 134 -3.45 17.31 -3.98
N LYS A 135 -3.02 16.79 -2.83
CA LYS A 135 -1.69 16.16 -2.65
C LYS A 135 -1.67 14.64 -2.82
N TRP A 136 -2.79 14.02 -3.16
CA TRP A 136 -2.93 12.56 -3.22
C TRP A 136 -2.94 12.06 -4.66
N PRO A 137 -1.89 11.36 -5.12
CA PRO A 137 -1.88 10.65 -6.39
C PRO A 137 -2.69 9.35 -6.23
N ARG A 138 -3.85 9.27 -6.87
CA ARG A 138 -4.77 8.14 -6.71
C ARG A 138 -4.79 7.27 -7.95
N MET A 139 -4.79 5.98 -7.76
CA MET A 139 -5.13 4.99 -8.79
C MET A 139 -6.54 4.45 -8.53
N ASP A 140 -7.11 3.72 -9.48
CA ASP A 140 -8.40 3.05 -9.35
C ASP A 140 -8.30 1.57 -9.73
N ALA A 141 -9.40 0.84 -9.51
CA ALA A 141 -9.45 -0.59 -9.76
C ALA A 141 -9.20 -0.93 -11.25
N GLU A 142 -9.65 -0.09 -12.19
CA GLU A 142 -9.43 -0.28 -13.62
C GLU A 142 -7.94 -0.27 -13.96
N LEU A 143 -7.23 0.78 -13.56
CA LEU A 143 -5.79 0.93 -13.81
C LEU A 143 -4.99 -0.20 -13.16
N ILE A 144 -5.38 -0.59 -11.94
CA ILE A 144 -4.73 -1.68 -11.20
C ILE A 144 -4.96 -3.02 -11.92
N ALA A 145 -6.20 -3.33 -12.35
CA ALA A 145 -6.53 -4.58 -13.01
C ALA A 145 -5.71 -4.81 -14.30
N GLU A 146 -5.44 -3.75 -15.06
CA GLU A 146 -4.60 -3.80 -16.26
C GLU A 146 -3.12 -4.09 -15.94
N ASN A 147 -2.67 -3.86 -14.71
CA ASN A 147 -1.26 -3.90 -14.33
C ASN A 147 -0.98 -4.76 -13.08
N ALA A 148 -1.90 -5.66 -12.68
CA ALA A 148 -1.78 -6.44 -11.44
C ALA A 148 -0.73 -7.56 -11.49
N THR A 149 -0.28 -7.96 -12.70
CA THR A 149 0.64 -9.10 -12.86
C THR A 149 1.93 -8.93 -12.04
N GLY A 150 2.21 -9.92 -11.18
CA GLY A 150 3.42 -9.94 -10.34
C GLY A 150 3.36 -9.00 -9.12
N ILE A 151 2.15 -8.59 -8.74
CA ILE A 151 1.87 -7.79 -7.54
C ILE A 151 1.08 -8.66 -6.56
N ILE A 152 1.50 -8.65 -5.30
CA ILE A 152 0.74 -9.15 -4.16
C ILE A 152 0.09 -7.96 -3.47
N ALA A 153 -1.19 -8.07 -3.15
CA ALA A 153 -1.90 -7.02 -2.42
C ALA A 153 -2.50 -7.54 -1.12
N THR A 154 -2.61 -6.67 -0.15
CA THR A 154 -3.41 -6.90 1.06
C THR A 154 -4.63 -6.00 1.03
N THR A 155 -5.63 -6.29 1.86
CA THR A 155 -6.79 -5.41 2.01
C THR A 155 -6.44 -4.05 2.64
N GLY A 156 -5.16 -3.87 3.00
CA GLY A 156 -4.62 -2.61 3.52
C GLY A 156 -4.78 -2.45 5.02
N CYS A 157 -4.81 -1.19 5.44
CA CYS A 157 -4.97 -0.75 6.80
C CYS A 157 -6.47 -0.48 7.13
N PRO A 158 -6.82 0.07 8.30
CA PRO A 158 -8.20 0.50 8.60
C PRO A 158 -8.83 1.45 7.57
N SER A 159 -8.04 2.10 6.74
CA SER A 159 -8.50 2.97 5.64
C SER A 159 -8.70 2.23 4.31
N GLY A 160 -8.59 0.91 4.27
CA GLY A 160 -8.85 0.09 3.10
C GLY A 160 -10.34 0.06 2.73
N ASP A 161 -10.64 -0.38 1.50
CA ASP A 161 -12.00 -0.46 0.98
C ASP A 161 -12.87 -1.41 1.81
N VAL A 162 -12.42 -2.63 2.00
CA VAL A 162 -13.16 -3.65 2.78
C VAL A 162 -13.38 -3.18 4.22
N GLN A 163 -12.35 -2.68 4.88
CA GLN A 163 -12.42 -2.22 6.28
C GLN A 163 -13.33 -1.00 6.45
N THR A 164 -13.33 -0.08 5.49
CA THR A 164 -14.21 1.08 5.49
C THR A 164 -15.67 0.65 5.40
N ARG A 165 -16.01 -0.27 4.50
CA ARG A 165 -17.37 -0.82 4.36
C ARG A 165 -17.82 -1.54 5.62
N LEU A 166 -16.95 -2.37 6.22
CA LEU A 166 -17.27 -3.05 7.48
C LEU A 166 -17.55 -2.06 8.62
N ARG A 167 -16.77 -0.97 8.72
CA ARG A 167 -17.05 0.07 9.73
C ARG A 167 -18.37 0.79 9.52
N LEU A 168 -18.79 0.92 8.27
CA LEU A 168 -20.09 1.52 7.91
C LEU A 168 -21.28 0.54 8.06
N GLY A 169 -21.02 -0.72 8.43
CA GLY A 169 -22.05 -1.75 8.52
C GLY A 169 -22.50 -2.32 7.17
N GLN A 170 -21.76 -2.05 6.11
CA GLN A 170 -22.00 -2.48 4.74
C GLN A 170 -21.29 -3.83 4.48
N PHE A 171 -21.84 -4.91 5.07
CA PHE A 171 -21.18 -6.21 5.01
C PHE A 171 -21.19 -6.82 3.60
N ASP A 172 -22.30 -6.72 2.89
CA ASP A 172 -22.43 -7.28 1.55
C ASP A 172 -21.50 -6.56 0.55
N GLU A 173 -21.44 -5.24 0.63
CA GLU A 173 -20.54 -4.41 -0.18
C GLU A 173 -19.05 -4.66 0.18
N ALA A 174 -18.76 -4.95 1.45
CA ALA A 174 -17.41 -5.33 1.87
C ALA A 174 -16.99 -6.68 1.27
N LEU A 175 -17.93 -7.63 1.17
CA LEU A 175 -17.72 -8.92 0.54
C LEU A 175 -17.52 -8.78 -0.97
N GLU A 176 -18.32 -7.95 -1.63
CA GLU A 176 -18.17 -7.63 -3.06
C GLU A 176 -16.81 -6.97 -3.34
N ALA A 177 -16.39 -6.01 -2.53
CA ALA A 177 -15.08 -5.38 -2.64
C ALA A 177 -13.94 -6.40 -2.47
N ALA A 178 -14.04 -7.29 -1.49
CA ALA A 178 -13.05 -8.36 -1.29
C ALA A 178 -12.98 -9.32 -2.48
N ALA A 179 -14.12 -9.70 -3.05
CA ALA A 179 -14.19 -10.54 -4.24
C ALA A 179 -13.58 -9.85 -5.47
N MET A 180 -13.90 -8.58 -5.69
CA MET A 180 -13.30 -7.77 -6.78
C MET A 180 -11.78 -7.74 -6.68
N TRP A 181 -11.22 -7.46 -5.52
CA TRP A 181 -9.76 -7.44 -5.34
C TRP A 181 -9.14 -8.83 -5.51
N GLN A 182 -9.82 -9.89 -5.05
CA GLN A 182 -9.38 -11.26 -5.29
C GLN A 182 -9.37 -11.61 -6.79
N ASP A 183 -10.36 -11.15 -7.56
CA ASP A 183 -10.41 -11.37 -9.01
C ASP A 183 -9.28 -10.63 -9.74
N ILE A 184 -8.92 -9.42 -9.29
CA ILE A 184 -7.86 -8.61 -9.88
C ILE A 184 -6.47 -9.22 -9.63
N TYR A 185 -6.16 -9.60 -8.38
CA TYR A 185 -4.81 -10.06 -8.01
C TYR A 185 -4.65 -11.58 -8.09
N GLY A 186 -5.76 -12.32 -8.08
CA GLY A 186 -5.78 -13.76 -7.95
C GLY A 186 -5.88 -14.21 -6.49
N LYS A 187 -6.34 -15.43 -6.30
CA LYS A 187 -6.64 -15.99 -4.97
C LYS A 187 -5.41 -16.14 -4.06
N GLU A 188 -4.25 -16.31 -4.65
CA GLU A 188 -3.00 -16.59 -3.93
C GLU A 188 -2.13 -15.33 -3.71
N ASN A 189 -2.57 -14.16 -4.23
CA ASN A 189 -1.78 -12.93 -4.22
C ASN A 189 -2.48 -11.83 -3.38
#